data_7755b5fb7a77d1fecdad375cac796873
#
_entry.id   7755b5fb7a77d1fecdad375cac796873
#
_cell.length_a   1.000
_cell.length_b   1.000
_cell.length_c   1.000
_cell.angle_alpha   90.00
_cell.angle_beta   90.00
_cell.angle_gamma   90.00
#
_symmetry.space_group_name_H-M   'P 1'
#
loop_
_entity.id
_entity.type
_entity.pdbx_description
1 polymer ?
#
loop_
_entity_poly.entity_id
_entity_poly.type
_entity_poly.pdbx_seq_one_letter_code
_entity_poly.pdbx_strand_id
1 'polypeptide(L)'
;ETGMTEPEEKTPWLRLARLSEDHEENKRLWNGYQKYLLRPNEEDYQRQMENPKFEEIEELLDAEIHAIQTEIQDLPTELDPFEEINMTADIQEIKMPLNLEGFYFAFPVWLWGIRFKESLNLDNAQFSHSVSFSRCVFENAYSANSANFGSLSLFNDCEFNWITSFHSAKFGWAHFHSANFEDRCDFAQATFTDIASFMNSRFT
;
A
#
# COMPACT_ATOMS: atom_id res chain seq x y z
N GLU A 1 -33.70 4.14 -10.74
CA GLU A 1 -32.27 3.98 -11.10
C GLU A 1 -31.53 3.80 -9.80
N THR A 2 -31.37 2.56 -9.40
CA THR A 2 -30.56 2.18 -8.25
C THR A 2 -29.12 2.18 -8.72
N GLY A 3 -28.37 3.24 -8.38
CA GLY A 3 -26.93 3.27 -8.54
C GLY A 3 -26.34 2.12 -7.71
N MET A 4 -25.85 1.11 -8.40
CA MET A 4 -24.99 0.11 -7.80
C MET A 4 -23.69 0.81 -7.49
N THR A 5 -23.45 1.12 -6.22
CA THR A 5 -22.13 1.53 -5.74
C THR A 5 -21.16 0.39 -6.01
N GLU A 6 -20.16 0.66 -6.83
CA GLU A 6 -19.17 -0.36 -7.19
C GLU A 6 -18.42 -0.83 -5.94
N PRO A 7 -18.01 -2.11 -5.87
CA PRO A 7 -17.26 -2.67 -4.72
C PRO A 7 -15.98 -1.90 -4.37
N GLU A 8 -15.45 -1.13 -5.31
CA GLU A 8 -14.25 -0.30 -5.16
C GLU A 8 -14.40 0.82 -4.12
N GLU A 9 -15.63 1.30 -3.86
CA GLU A 9 -15.86 2.36 -2.87
C GLU A 9 -15.71 1.91 -1.41
N LYS A 10 -15.63 0.60 -1.17
CA LYS A 10 -15.58 0.05 0.20
C LYS A 10 -14.18 -0.05 0.78
N THR A 11 -13.14 0.20 0.00
CA THR A 11 -11.75 0.10 0.45
C THR A 11 -11.18 1.49 0.69
N PRO A 12 -11.09 1.98 1.94
CA PRO A 12 -10.74 3.38 2.24
C PRO A 12 -9.41 3.83 1.62
N TRP A 13 -8.40 2.96 1.62
CA TRP A 13 -7.10 3.30 1.06
C TRP A 13 -7.11 3.42 -0.48
N LEU A 14 -7.95 2.66 -1.19
CA LEU A 14 -8.12 2.84 -2.64
C LEU A 14 -8.78 4.17 -2.96
N ARG A 15 -9.75 4.58 -2.15
CA ARG A 15 -10.41 5.88 -2.26
C ARG A 15 -9.40 7.01 -2.04
N LEU A 16 -8.58 6.92 -0.99
CA LEU A 16 -7.52 7.89 -0.70
C LEU A 16 -6.49 8.00 -1.83
N ALA A 17 -6.09 6.86 -2.42
CA ALA A 17 -5.16 6.83 -3.54
C ALA A 17 -5.70 7.46 -4.84
N ARG A 18 -6.96 7.89 -4.86
CA ARG A 18 -7.67 8.42 -6.04
C ARG A 18 -8.38 9.74 -5.80
N LEU A 19 -7.99 10.49 -4.78
CA LEU A 19 -8.62 11.77 -4.45
C LEU A 19 -8.38 12.85 -5.50
N SER A 20 -7.30 12.73 -6.28
CA SER A 20 -6.94 13.63 -7.36
C SER A 20 -6.49 12.86 -8.59
N GLU A 21 -6.66 13.44 -9.78
CA GLU A 21 -6.03 12.95 -11.01
C GLU A 21 -4.51 13.21 -11.01
N ASP A 22 -4.02 14.11 -10.15
CA ASP A 22 -2.61 14.39 -9.95
C ASP A 22 -2.00 13.40 -8.94
N HIS A 23 -1.02 12.63 -9.40
CA HIS A 23 -0.35 11.61 -8.58
C HIS A 23 0.41 12.23 -7.39
N GLU A 24 1.09 13.36 -7.58
CA GLU A 24 1.86 14.01 -6.50
C GLU A 24 0.92 14.51 -5.41
N GLU A 25 -0.26 15.02 -5.78
CA GLU A 25 -1.29 15.41 -4.84
C GLU A 25 -1.85 14.21 -4.08
N ASN A 26 -2.20 13.12 -4.76
CA ASN A 26 -2.62 11.87 -4.09
C ASN A 26 -1.57 11.36 -3.12
N LYS A 27 -0.30 11.36 -3.51
CA LYS A 27 0.81 10.94 -2.67
C LYS A 27 0.95 11.84 -1.43
N ARG A 28 0.84 13.15 -1.61
CA ARG A 28 0.88 14.12 -0.51
C ARG A 28 -0.24 13.87 0.50
N LEU A 29 -1.47 13.74 0.02
CA LEU A 29 -2.65 13.49 0.85
C LEU A 29 -2.55 12.15 1.59
N TRP A 30 -2.18 11.09 0.89
CA TRP A 30 -1.99 9.77 1.49
C TRP A 30 -0.91 9.78 2.58
N ASN A 31 0.27 10.30 2.27
CA ASN A 31 1.40 10.31 3.20
C ASN A 31 1.11 11.20 4.42
N GLY A 32 0.41 12.32 4.22
CA GLY A 32 -0.06 13.18 5.31
C GLY A 32 -1.03 12.44 6.23
N TYR A 33 -2.01 11.72 5.65
CA TYR A 33 -2.96 10.91 6.42
C TYR A 33 -2.28 9.79 7.22
N GLN A 34 -1.30 9.09 6.64
CA GLN A 34 -0.54 8.07 7.37
C GLN A 34 0.23 8.66 8.55
N LYS A 35 0.84 9.83 8.40
CA LYS A 35 1.51 10.53 9.49
C LYS A 35 0.53 10.94 10.59
N TYR A 36 -0.66 11.40 10.22
CA TYR A 36 -1.72 11.72 11.17
C TYR A 36 -2.12 10.51 12.02
N LEU A 37 -2.30 9.35 11.40
CA LEU A 37 -2.64 8.11 12.10
C LEU A 37 -1.54 7.65 13.07
N LEU A 38 -0.28 8.02 12.79
CA LEU A 38 0.89 7.75 13.65
C LEU A 38 1.11 8.80 14.73
N ARG A 39 0.18 9.74 14.96
CA ARG A 39 0.36 10.74 16.01
C ARG A 39 0.80 10.08 17.32
N PRO A 40 1.88 10.57 17.92
CA PRO A 40 2.34 10.06 19.20
C PRO A 40 1.22 10.21 20.24
N ASN A 41 1.19 9.30 21.21
CA ASN A 41 0.35 9.47 22.38
C ASN A 41 0.72 10.77 23.12
N GLU A 42 -0.13 11.24 24.04
CA GLU A 42 0.03 12.52 24.74
C GLU A 42 1.42 12.71 25.40
N GLU A 43 2.03 11.63 25.89
CA GLU A 43 3.34 11.67 26.56
C GLU A 43 4.49 11.90 25.58
N ASP A 44 4.44 11.29 24.40
CA ASP A 44 5.44 11.47 23.33
C ASP A 44 5.27 12.86 22.67
N TYR A 45 4.04 13.34 22.59
CA TYR A 45 3.70 14.66 22.09
C TYR A 45 4.31 15.76 22.99
N GLN A 46 4.17 15.64 24.30
CA GLN A 46 4.75 16.59 25.26
C GLN A 46 6.28 16.65 25.19
N ARG A 47 6.96 15.53 24.94
CA ARG A 47 8.42 15.49 24.75
C ARG A 47 8.87 16.13 23.45
N GLN A 48 8.07 16.07 22.40
CA GLN A 48 8.38 16.66 21.10
C GLN A 48 8.15 18.17 21.11
N MET A 49 7.21 18.65 21.91
CA MET A 49 6.93 20.08 22.12
C MET A 49 8.11 20.89 22.71
N GLU A 50 9.08 20.23 23.34
CA GLU A 50 10.32 20.86 23.80
C GLU A 50 11.27 21.24 22.65
N ASN A 51 11.00 20.85 21.41
CA ASN A 51 11.81 21.20 20.24
C ASN A 51 11.19 22.41 19.52
N PRO A 52 11.89 23.58 19.47
CA PRO A 52 11.35 24.80 18.86
C PRO A 52 11.02 24.68 17.36
N LYS A 53 11.49 23.64 16.66
CA LYS A 53 11.09 23.34 15.28
C LYS A 53 9.81 22.53 15.17
N PHE A 54 9.33 22.00 16.29
CA PHE A 54 8.15 21.15 16.30
C PHE A 54 6.88 21.94 16.06
N GLU A 55 6.77 23.13 16.62
CA GLU A 55 5.63 24.04 16.46
C GLU A 55 5.39 24.39 14.97
N GLU A 56 6.46 24.66 14.23
CA GLU A 56 6.41 24.96 12.80
C GLU A 56 6.00 23.72 11.97
N ILE A 57 6.47 22.53 12.35
CA ILE A 57 6.10 21.27 11.72
C ILE A 57 4.66 20.90 12.06
N GLU A 58 4.22 21.17 13.28
CA GLU A 58 2.87 20.90 13.74
C GLU A 58 1.83 21.76 13.02
N GLU A 59 2.09 23.05 12.87
CA GLU A 59 1.22 23.96 12.12
C GLU A 59 1.07 23.52 10.66
N LEU A 60 2.16 23.09 10.02
CA LEU A 60 2.13 22.55 8.66
C LEU A 60 1.38 21.22 8.60
N LEU A 61 1.60 20.35 9.59
CA LEU A 61 0.93 19.06 9.67
C LEU A 61 -0.58 19.21 9.92
N ASP A 62 -0.96 20.11 10.82
CA ASP A 62 -2.37 20.39 11.14
C ASP A 62 -3.09 21.06 9.97
N ALA A 63 -2.43 21.92 9.22
CA ALA A 63 -2.98 22.49 8.00
C ALA A 63 -3.21 21.42 6.92
N GLU A 64 -2.25 20.51 6.70
CA GLU A 64 -2.39 19.38 5.79
C GLU A 64 -3.51 18.44 6.21
N ILE A 65 -3.60 18.13 7.50
CA ILE A 65 -4.64 17.27 8.08
C ILE A 65 -6.01 17.90 7.95
N HIS A 66 -6.13 19.19 8.26
CA HIS A 66 -7.39 19.90 8.15
C HIS A 66 -7.85 19.99 6.70
N ALA A 67 -6.94 20.17 5.75
CA ALA A 67 -7.23 20.08 4.33
C ALA A 67 -7.75 18.70 3.95
N ILE A 68 -7.07 17.64 4.39
CA ILE A 68 -7.47 16.25 4.15
C ILE A 68 -8.86 15.98 4.76
N GLN A 69 -9.11 16.38 5.99
CA GLN A 69 -10.40 16.20 6.66
C GLN A 69 -11.53 16.97 6.00
N THR A 70 -11.22 18.14 5.43
CA THR A 70 -12.22 18.96 4.74
C THR A 70 -12.55 18.42 3.36
N GLU A 71 -11.57 17.87 2.66
CA GLU A 71 -11.75 17.25 1.33
C GLU A 71 -12.41 15.88 1.41
N ILE A 72 -12.21 15.15 2.52
CA ILE A 72 -12.72 13.79 2.72
C ILE A 72 -13.80 13.83 3.81
N GLN A 73 -14.96 14.39 3.48
CA GLN A 73 -16.08 14.55 4.42
C GLN A 73 -16.63 13.23 5.01
N ASP A 74 -16.27 12.08 4.43
CA ASP A 74 -16.73 10.76 4.82
C ASP A 74 -15.59 9.81 5.24
N LEU A 75 -14.43 10.33 5.64
CA LEU A 75 -13.44 9.46 6.28
C LEU A 75 -14.07 8.89 7.55
N PRO A 76 -14.09 7.54 7.70
CA PRO A 76 -14.47 6.95 8.96
C PRO A 76 -13.56 7.53 10.05
N THR A 77 -14.16 8.17 11.04
CA THR A 77 -13.46 8.78 12.17
C THR A 77 -12.75 7.74 13.05
N GLU A 78 -13.04 6.46 12.82
CA GLU A 78 -12.44 5.29 13.43
C GLU A 78 -12.11 4.28 12.33
N LEU A 79 -11.04 4.51 11.58
CA LEU A 79 -10.36 3.39 10.94
C LEU A 79 -9.66 2.67 12.08
N ASP A 80 -10.21 1.55 12.54
CA ASP A 80 -9.45 0.60 13.32
C ASP A 80 -8.32 0.11 12.39
N PRO A 81 -7.06 0.49 12.65
CA PRO A 81 -5.94 0.07 11.80
C PRO A 81 -5.74 -1.46 11.86
N PHE A 82 -6.46 -2.15 12.75
CA PHE A 82 -6.46 -3.59 12.96
C PHE A 82 -7.74 -4.28 12.47
N GLU A 83 -8.73 -3.54 11.96
CA GLU A 83 -9.80 -4.21 11.24
C GLU A 83 -9.17 -4.93 10.06
N GLU A 84 -8.96 -6.23 10.25
CA GLU A 84 -8.69 -7.14 9.15
C GLU A 84 -9.76 -6.83 8.11
N ILE A 85 -9.32 -6.32 6.96
CA ILE A 85 -10.17 -6.28 5.77
C ILE A 85 -10.37 -7.76 5.44
N ASN A 86 -11.35 -8.33 6.13
CA ASN A 86 -11.75 -9.72 5.98
C ASN A 86 -12.57 -9.80 4.69
N MET A 87 -11.86 -9.68 3.57
CA MET A 87 -12.41 -9.79 2.23
C MET A 87 -12.64 -11.27 1.93
N THR A 88 -13.57 -11.86 2.69
CA THR A 88 -14.05 -13.21 2.42
C THR A 88 -15.02 -13.16 1.24
N ALA A 89 -14.71 -13.93 0.25
CA ALA A 89 -15.56 -14.68 -0.66
C ALA A 89 -15.73 -14.19 -2.10
N ASP A 90 -15.69 -12.91 -2.46
CA ASP A 90 -15.78 -12.55 -3.86
C ASP A 90 -14.48 -11.91 -4.35
N ILE A 91 -13.91 -12.45 -5.44
CA ILE A 91 -12.72 -11.88 -6.08
C ILE A 91 -13.06 -10.44 -6.46
N GLN A 92 -12.49 -9.49 -5.74
CA GLN A 92 -12.65 -8.10 -6.10
C GLN A 92 -11.77 -7.78 -7.31
N GLU A 93 -12.34 -7.16 -8.30
CA GLU A 93 -11.62 -6.71 -9.49
C GLU A 93 -11.34 -5.22 -9.44
N ILE A 94 -10.08 -4.83 -9.61
CA ILE A 94 -9.67 -3.45 -9.82
C ILE A 94 -9.43 -3.27 -11.33
N LYS A 95 -10.28 -2.50 -11.98
CA LYS A 95 -10.35 -2.36 -13.44
C LYS A 95 -9.65 -1.12 -14.00
N MET A 96 -8.88 -0.43 -13.19
CA MET A 96 -8.15 0.76 -13.60
C MET A 96 -6.72 0.70 -13.08
N PRO A 97 -5.78 1.38 -13.76
CA PRO A 97 -4.40 1.43 -13.29
C PRO A 97 -4.34 2.10 -11.92
N LEU A 98 -3.50 1.56 -11.05
CA LEU A 98 -3.30 2.08 -9.71
C LEU A 98 -1.84 2.52 -9.54
N ASN A 99 -1.63 3.82 -9.40
CA ASN A 99 -0.32 4.39 -9.15
C ASN A 99 -0.17 4.76 -7.67
N LEU A 100 0.63 3.99 -6.96
CA LEU A 100 0.97 4.16 -5.55
C LEU A 100 2.47 4.44 -5.37
N GLU A 101 3.13 5.00 -6.40
CA GLU A 101 4.55 5.35 -6.36
C GLU A 101 4.86 6.31 -5.21
N GLY A 102 5.84 5.94 -4.38
CA GLY A 102 6.29 6.76 -3.26
C GLY A 102 5.30 6.85 -2.09
N PHE A 103 4.23 6.05 -2.08
CA PHE A 103 3.29 6.02 -0.97
C PHE A 103 3.91 5.39 0.27
N TYR A 104 3.59 5.96 1.42
CA TYR A 104 3.99 5.45 2.72
C TYR A 104 2.81 4.74 3.40
N PHE A 105 3.01 3.50 3.82
CA PHE A 105 2.03 2.68 4.53
C PHE A 105 2.50 2.48 5.97
N ALA A 106 1.90 3.20 6.89
CA ALA A 106 2.25 3.19 8.31
C ALA A 106 1.78 1.94 9.05
N PHE A 107 0.77 1.24 8.51
CA PHE A 107 0.12 0.09 9.12
C PHE A 107 0.24 -1.16 8.24
N PRO A 108 0.00 -2.35 8.79
CA PRO A 108 -0.03 -3.55 7.99
C PRO A 108 -1.06 -3.46 6.86
N VAL A 109 -0.69 -3.94 5.67
CA VAL A 109 -1.55 -3.97 4.49
C VAL A 109 -1.87 -5.42 4.15
N TRP A 110 -3.14 -5.77 4.18
CA TRP A 110 -3.61 -7.11 3.89
C TRP A 110 -4.56 -7.10 2.70
N LEU A 111 -4.07 -7.58 1.55
CA LEU A 111 -4.85 -7.74 0.33
C LEU A 111 -4.89 -9.23 0.00
N TRP A 112 -6.09 -9.74 -0.15
CA TRP A 112 -6.28 -11.17 -0.40
C TRP A 112 -7.31 -11.41 -1.50
N GLY A 113 -6.91 -12.17 -2.52
CA GLY A 113 -7.81 -12.59 -3.60
C GLY A 113 -8.24 -11.46 -4.54
N ILE A 114 -7.51 -10.35 -4.59
CA ILE A 114 -7.82 -9.24 -5.50
C ILE A 114 -7.28 -9.51 -6.90
N ARG A 115 -8.08 -9.20 -7.91
CA ARG A 115 -7.69 -9.25 -9.31
C ARG A 115 -7.46 -7.84 -9.84
N PHE A 116 -6.20 -7.51 -10.11
CA PHE A 116 -5.80 -6.26 -10.75
C PHE A 116 -5.82 -6.45 -12.27
N LYS A 117 -6.82 -5.85 -12.95
CA LYS A 117 -6.99 -5.92 -14.40
C LYS A 117 -6.00 -5.03 -15.15
N GLU A 118 -5.60 -3.95 -14.52
CA GLU A 118 -4.68 -2.96 -15.06
C GLU A 118 -3.39 -2.92 -14.21
N SER A 119 -2.44 -2.09 -14.60
CA SER A 119 -1.13 -2.01 -13.94
C SER A 119 -1.22 -1.54 -12.48
N LEU A 120 -0.37 -2.13 -11.64
CA LEU A 120 -0.11 -1.66 -10.28
C LEU A 120 1.33 -1.16 -10.17
N ASN A 121 1.50 0.11 -9.85
CA ASN A 121 2.79 0.74 -9.60
C ASN A 121 2.98 1.03 -8.12
N LEU A 122 3.98 0.39 -7.53
CA LEU A 122 4.45 0.55 -6.15
C LEU A 122 5.90 1.03 -6.10
N ASP A 123 6.44 1.60 -7.17
CA ASP A 123 7.82 2.07 -7.19
C ASP A 123 8.08 3.05 -6.04
N ASN A 124 9.19 2.87 -5.35
CA ASN A 124 9.56 3.68 -4.17
C ASN A 124 8.56 3.65 -3.00
N ALA A 125 7.53 2.81 -3.03
CA ALA A 125 6.59 2.68 -1.92
C ALA A 125 7.29 2.17 -0.66
N GLN A 126 6.81 2.64 0.51
CA GLN A 126 7.40 2.32 1.80
C GLN A 126 6.36 1.66 2.71
N PHE A 127 6.55 0.40 3.02
CA PHE A 127 5.74 -0.34 3.99
C PHE A 127 6.53 -0.46 5.29
N SER A 128 6.06 0.18 6.37
CA SER A 128 6.72 0.12 7.67
C SER A 128 6.43 -1.18 8.45
N HIS A 129 5.39 -1.90 8.03
CA HIS A 129 4.94 -3.15 8.63
C HIS A 129 4.78 -4.26 7.59
N SER A 130 4.14 -5.34 7.98
CA SER A 130 3.87 -6.48 7.08
C SER A 130 2.91 -6.09 5.95
N VAL A 131 3.13 -6.69 4.78
CA VAL A 131 2.24 -6.55 3.63
C VAL A 131 1.93 -7.92 3.04
N SER A 132 0.68 -8.12 2.67
CA SER A 132 0.24 -9.34 1.99
C SER A 132 -0.56 -9.03 0.75
N PHE A 133 -0.18 -9.68 -0.36
CA PHE A 133 -0.91 -9.74 -1.62
C PHE A 133 -1.35 -11.18 -1.92
N SER A 134 -1.51 -12.01 -0.92
CA SER A 134 -1.78 -13.45 -1.12
C SER A 134 -3.01 -13.70 -1.98
N ARG A 135 -2.89 -14.66 -2.92
CA ARG A 135 -3.93 -15.04 -3.91
C ARG A 135 -4.36 -13.90 -4.84
N CYS A 136 -3.57 -12.85 -4.95
CA CYS A 136 -3.85 -11.79 -5.92
C CYS A 136 -3.46 -12.22 -7.33
N VAL A 137 -4.19 -11.69 -8.30
CA VAL A 137 -3.92 -11.88 -9.73
C VAL A 137 -3.59 -10.54 -10.34
N PHE A 138 -2.40 -10.40 -10.90
CA PHE A 138 -1.94 -9.21 -11.61
C PHE A 138 -1.98 -9.52 -13.11
N GLU A 139 -3.05 -9.10 -13.78
CA GLU A 139 -3.24 -9.39 -15.22
C GLU A 139 -2.40 -8.49 -16.12
N ASN A 140 -1.91 -7.37 -15.59
CA ASN A 140 -1.07 -6.42 -16.30
C ASN A 140 0.23 -6.16 -15.52
N ALA A 141 1.05 -5.17 -15.94
CA ALA A 141 2.34 -4.89 -15.35
C ALA A 141 2.25 -4.61 -13.83
N TYR A 142 3.13 -5.26 -13.09
CA TYR A 142 3.37 -4.99 -11.69
C TYR A 142 4.78 -4.42 -11.51
N SER A 143 4.87 -3.27 -10.90
CA SER A 143 6.14 -2.61 -10.61
C SER A 143 6.25 -2.24 -9.14
N ALA A 144 7.38 -2.59 -8.54
CA ALA A 144 7.74 -2.25 -7.16
C ALA A 144 9.25 -1.96 -7.06
N ASN A 145 9.77 -1.22 -8.05
CA ASN A 145 11.19 -0.86 -8.09
C ASN A 145 11.55 0.02 -6.90
N SER A 146 12.65 -0.31 -6.22
CA SER A 146 13.11 0.40 -5.03
C SER A 146 12.09 0.47 -3.88
N ALA A 147 11.01 -0.31 -3.94
CA ALA A 147 10.04 -0.40 -2.85
C ALA A 147 10.69 -1.05 -1.61
N ASN A 148 10.25 -0.61 -0.43
CA ASN A 148 10.61 -1.24 0.83
C ASN A 148 9.40 -1.95 1.43
N PHE A 149 9.43 -3.28 1.45
CA PHE A 149 8.32 -4.13 1.88
C PHE A 149 8.30 -4.42 3.39
N GLY A 150 9.09 -3.71 4.18
CA GLY A 150 9.07 -3.84 5.64
C GLY A 150 9.55 -5.21 6.13
N SER A 151 8.97 -5.67 7.26
CA SER A 151 9.44 -6.85 7.96
C SER A 151 8.99 -8.18 7.36
N LEU A 152 7.77 -8.25 6.82
CA LEU A 152 7.19 -9.46 6.23
C LEU A 152 6.38 -9.12 4.99
N SER A 153 6.66 -9.80 3.90
CA SER A 153 5.95 -9.66 2.63
C SER A 153 5.46 -11.02 2.13
N LEU A 154 4.16 -11.11 1.88
CA LEU A 154 3.52 -12.34 1.45
C LEU A 154 2.92 -12.16 0.04
N PHE A 155 3.42 -12.96 -0.90
CA PHE A 155 2.93 -13.07 -2.27
C PHE A 155 2.53 -14.51 -2.58
N ASN A 156 1.98 -15.21 -1.58
CA ASN A 156 1.65 -16.62 -1.72
C ASN A 156 0.46 -16.81 -2.67
N ASP A 157 0.56 -17.83 -3.52
CA ASP A 157 -0.47 -18.19 -4.51
C ASP A 157 -0.82 -17.02 -5.47
N CYS A 158 0.10 -16.07 -5.68
CA CYS A 158 -0.09 -14.97 -6.62
C CYS A 158 0.14 -15.41 -8.06
N GLU A 159 -0.61 -14.80 -8.98
CA GLU A 159 -0.43 -14.94 -10.42
C GLU A 159 0.04 -13.58 -10.99
N PHE A 160 1.21 -13.57 -11.60
CA PHE A 160 1.77 -12.42 -12.31
C PHE A 160 1.79 -12.75 -13.80
N ASN A 161 0.76 -12.29 -14.53
CA ASN A 161 0.52 -12.69 -15.92
C ASN A 161 1.26 -11.81 -16.93
N TRP A 162 1.96 -10.78 -16.47
CA TRP A 162 2.72 -9.86 -17.30
C TRP A 162 4.04 -9.46 -16.62
N ILE A 163 4.78 -8.55 -17.24
CA ILE A 163 6.07 -8.07 -16.72
C ILE A 163 5.95 -7.65 -15.25
N THR A 164 6.79 -8.24 -14.43
CA THR A 164 6.85 -8.00 -13.00
C THR A 164 8.24 -7.51 -12.61
N SER A 165 8.32 -6.41 -11.88
CA SER A 165 9.61 -5.87 -11.46
C SER A 165 9.65 -5.57 -9.97
N PHE A 166 10.68 -6.10 -9.34
CA PHE A 166 11.13 -5.83 -7.97
C PHE A 166 12.57 -5.31 -7.97
N HIS A 167 12.97 -4.63 -9.05
CA HIS A 167 14.34 -4.12 -9.19
C HIS A 167 14.72 -3.23 -8.01
N SER A 168 15.86 -3.51 -7.37
CA SER A 168 16.33 -2.77 -6.18
C SER A 168 15.35 -2.77 -4.98
N ALA A 169 14.30 -3.57 -4.99
CA ALA A 169 13.37 -3.66 -3.88
C ALA A 169 14.05 -4.23 -2.61
N LYS A 170 13.55 -3.83 -1.45
CA LYS A 170 14.03 -4.29 -0.14
C LYS A 170 12.96 -5.10 0.55
N PHE A 171 13.34 -6.28 1.02
CA PHE A 171 12.49 -7.20 1.74
C PHE A 171 13.13 -7.57 3.08
N GLY A 172 12.32 -7.67 4.14
CA GLY A 172 12.66 -8.48 5.30
C GLY A 172 12.45 -9.96 4.98
N TRP A 173 11.46 -10.59 5.57
CA TRP A 173 11.01 -11.93 5.18
C TRP A 173 10.10 -11.82 3.96
N ALA A 174 10.37 -12.61 2.93
CA ALA A 174 9.60 -12.59 1.69
C ALA A 174 9.14 -14.00 1.31
N HIS A 175 7.86 -14.20 1.17
CA HIS A 175 7.27 -15.48 0.80
C HIS A 175 6.53 -15.34 -0.53
N PHE A 176 6.99 -16.10 -1.52
CA PHE A 176 6.39 -16.24 -2.85
C PHE A 176 5.93 -17.68 -3.08
N HIS A 177 5.43 -18.36 -2.03
CA HIS A 177 5.04 -19.76 -2.15
C HIS A 177 3.95 -19.94 -3.20
N SER A 178 4.15 -20.90 -4.11
CA SER A 178 3.21 -21.19 -5.20
C SER A 178 2.91 -20.00 -6.11
N ALA A 179 3.72 -18.96 -6.08
CA ALA A 179 3.57 -17.81 -6.98
C ALA A 179 3.91 -18.24 -8.43
N ASN A 180 3.14 -17.74 -9.38
CA ASN A 180 3.34 -18.00 -10.80
C ASN A 180 3.72 -16.71 -11.52
N PHE A 181 4.88 -16.69 -12.16
CA PHE A 181 5.38 -15.59 -12.98
C PHE A 181 5.35 -16.04 -14.44
N GLU A 182 4.33 -15.60 -15.19
CA GLU A 182 4.09 -16.06 -16.57
C GLU A 182 4.90 -15.29 -17.63
N ASP A 183 5.50 -14.18 -17.26
CA ASP A 183 6.36 -13.39 -18.12
C ASP A 183 7.61 -12.97 -17.32
N ARG A 184 8.40 -12.07 -17.88
CA ARG A 184 9.64 -11.58 -17.28
C ARG A 184 9.43 -11.09 -15.86
N CYS A 185 10.20 -11.64 -14.93
CA CYS A 185 10.29 -11.18 -13.55
C CYS A 185 11.70 -10.70 -13.24
N ASP A 186 11.83 -9.46 -12.76
CA ASP A 186 13.11 -8.82 -12.45
C ASP A 186 13.26 -8.62 -10.94
N PHE A 187 14.23 -9.30 -10.35
CA PHE A 187 14.71 -9.10 -8.97
C PHE A 187 16.14 -8.54 -8.94
N ALA A 188 16.63 -7.95 -10.03
CA ALA A 188 17.99 -7.42 -10.06
C ALA A 188 18.17 -6.37 -8.95
N GLN A 189 19.30 -6.47 -8.25
CA GLN A 189 19.66 -5.62 -7.10
C GLN A 189 18.66 -5.68 -5.93
N ALA A 190 17.64 -6.54 -5.97
CA ALA A 190 16.76 -6.73 -4.82
C ALA A 190 17.56 -7.29 -3.62
N THR A 191 17.22 -6.83 -2.43
CA THR A 191 17.85 -7.28 -1.19
C THR A 191 16.85 -7.95 -0.28
N PHE A 192 17.22 -9.10 0.24
CA PHE A 192 16.47 -9.86 1.24
C PHE A 192 17.30 -9.87 2.51
N THR A 193 16.86 -9.15 3.54
CA THR A 193 17.62 -9.05 4.80
C THR A 193 17.37 -10.24 5.71
N ASP A 194 16.35 -11.04 5.40
CA ASP A 194 15.97 -12.25 6.09
C ASP A 194 15.64 -13.37 5.08
N ILE A 195 14.76 -14.30 5.42
CA ILE A 195 14.41 -15.45 4.57
C ILE A 195 13.61 -15.03 3.35
N ALA A 196 14.08 -15.42 2.16
CA ALA A 196 13.29 -15.40 0.92
C ALA A 196 12.92 -16.84 0.54
N SER A 197 11.64 -17.10 0.38
CA SER A 197 11.13 -18.42 0.01
C SER A 197 10.29 -18.39 -1.24
N PHE A 198 10.69 -19.18 -2.24
CA PHE A 198 10.02 -19.38 -3.51
C PHE A 198 9.53 -20.83 -3.66
N MET A 199 9.11 -21.44 -2.55
CA MET A 199 8.68 -22.84 -2.56
C MET A 199 7.50 -23.05 -3.52
N ASN A 200 7.62 -24.02 -4.44
CA ASN A 200 6.63 -24.34 -5.48
C ASN A 200 6.32 -23.19 -6.47
N SER A 201 7.08 -22.13 -6.49
CA SER A 201 6.90 -21.05 -7.47
C SER A 201 7.32 -21.49 -8.87
N ARG A 202 6.76 -20.83 -9.87
CA ARG A 202 7.05 -21.08 -11.28
C ARG A 202 7.49 -19.78 -11.94
N PHE A 203 8.51 -19.89 -12.79
CA PHE A 203 9.03 -18.83 -13.66
C PHE A 203 9.02 -19.41 -15.07
N THR A 204 8.21 -18.87 -15.97
CA THR A 204 8.03 -19.38 -17.34
C THR A 204 8.52 -18.38 -18.38
#